data_1069d474e598d4aabb332865abf2bb5c
#
_entry.id   1069d474e598d4aabb332865abf2bb5c
#
_cell.length_a   1.000
_cell.length_b   1.000
_cell.length_c   1.000
_cell.angle_alpha   90.00
_cell.angle_beta   90.00
_cell.angle_gamma   90.00
#
_symmetry.space_group_name_H-M   'P 1'
#
loop_
_entity.id
_entity.type
_entity.pdbx_description
1 polymer ?
#
loop_
_entity_poly.entity_id
_entity_poly.type
_entity_poly.pdbx_seq_one_letter_code
_entity_poly.pdbx_strand_id
1 'polypeptide(L)'
;MEHSQPAILIADDHPLFRDALAQMVSEGFPEYRIIEADSHASAVRALDSADPDLVLLDLNMPGMGGFAGLLSLRDHAPATPIAVISADETVSVVRQALTCGASGFIPKSMPKDHIVEAVRAILDGDTFVPFDLRESRPRAVADDPEFASGYATLTPQQRKVLELMIDGKSNKVIAYDLEVTERTVKAHVSAILRKLGVTSRTQAVLSAAKMLRSS
;
A
#
# COMPACT_ATOMS: atom_id res chain seq x y z
N MET A 1 -23.28 11.63 7.48
CA MET A 1 -21.95 11.57 6.84
C MET A 1 -22.03 10.44 5.83
N GLU A 2 -22.00 10.76 4.53
CA GLU A 2 -21.98 9.74 3.49
C GLU A 2 -20.64 8.99 3.63
N HIS A 3 -20.70 7.77 4.07
CA HIS A 3 -19.55 6.87 3.98
C HIS A 3 -19.41 6.54 2.50
N SER A 4 -18.39 7.10 1.86
CA SER A 4 -18.03 6.68 0.51
C SER A 4 -17.82 5.16 0.54
N GLN A 5 -18.47 4.44 -0.39
CA GLN A 5 -18.30 2.99 -0.50
C GLN A 5 -16.81 2.69 -0.67
N PRO A 6 -16.25 1.74 0.07
CA PRO A 6 -14.84 1.36 -0.06
C PRO A 6 -14.53 0.92 -1.49
N ALA A 7 -13.32 1.19 -1.97
CA ALA A 7 -12.97 0.97 -3.36
C ALA A 7 -11.57 0.35 -3.51
N ILE A 8 -11.43 -0.52 -4.52
CA ILE A 8 -10.15 -1.06 -4.97
C ILE A 8 -9.92 -0.60 -6.41
N LEU A 9 -8.77 0.04 -6.66
CA LEU A 9 -8.34 0.44 -8.00
C LEU A 9 -7.49 -0.69 -8.60
N ILE A 10 -7.87 -1.15 -9.79
CA ILE A 10 -7.12 -2.09 -10.61
C ILE A 10 -6.58 -1.33 -11.82
N ALA A 11 -5.26 -1.22 -11.88
CA ALA A 11 -4.55 -0.51 -12.93
C ALA A 11 -3.69 -1.50 -13.73
N ASP A 12 -4.13 -1.85 -14.93
CA ASP A 12 -3.49 -2.79 -15.86
C ASP A 12 -3.94 -2.47 -17.29
N ASP A 13 -3.03 -2.43 -18.26
CA ASP A 13 -3.34 -2.12 -19.66
C ASP A 13 -3.78 -3.34 -20.48
N HIS A 14 -3.72 -4.55 -19.90
CA HIS A 14 -4.16 -5.79 -20.52
C HIS A 14 -5.64 -6.06 -20.21
N PRO A 15 -6.59 -5.80 -21.12
CA PRO A 15 -8.03 -5.85 -20.81
C PRO A 15 -8.47 -7.20 -20.22
N LEU A 16 -8.06 -8.32 -20.83
CA LEU A 16 -8.46 -9.65 -20.39
C LEU A 16 -7.97 -9.98 -18.96
N PHE A 17 -6.76 -9.57 -18.63
CA PHE A 17 -6.23 -9.77 -17.27
C PHE A 17 -6.93 -8.85 -16.27
N ARG A 18 -7.14 -7.58 -16.64
CA ARG A 18 -7.84 -6.60 -15.80
C ARG A 18 -9.27 -7.07 -15.49
N ASP A 19 -10.03 -7.50 -16.53
CA ASP A 19 -11.40 -8.02 -16.36
C ASP A 19 -11.42 -9.27 -15.45
N ALA A 20 -10.48 -10.21 -15.64
CA ALA A 20 -10.37 -11.40 -14.82
C ALA A 20 -10.03 -11.06 -13.36
N LEU A 21 -9.10 -10.11 -13.15
CA LEU A 21 -8.73 -9.65 -11.82
C LEU A 21 -9.88 -8.90 -11.14
N ALA A 22 -10.58 -8.03 -11.87
CA ALA A 22 -11.77 -7.32 -11.39
C ALA A 22 -12.87 -8.29 -10.93
N GLN A 23 -13.13 -9.33 -11.71
CA GLN A 23 -14.08 -10.37 -11.32
C GLN A 23 -13.62 -11.11 -10.04
N MET A 24 -12.36 -11.55 -9.98
CA MET A 24 -11.83 -12.25 -8.81
C MET A 24 -11.92 -11.42 -7.53
N VAL A 25 -11.54 -10.14 -7.62
CA VAL A 25 -11.57 -9.21 -6.48
C VAL A 25 -13.01 -8.90 -6.09
N SER A 26 -13.92 -8.67 -7.03
CA SER A 26 -15.33 -8.43 -6.76
C SER A 26 -16.03 -9.62 -6.09
N GLU A 27 -15.68 -10.85 -6.48
CA GLU A 27 -16.18 -12.06 -5.82
C GLU A 27 -15.63 -12.24 -4.40
N GLY A 28 -14.35 -11.92 -4.18
CA GLY A 28 -13.69 -12.04 -2.88
C GLY A 28 -14.01 -10.92 -1.89
N PHE A 29 -14.41 -9.75 -2.40
CA PHE A 29 -14.65 -8.51 -1.64
C PHE A 29 -15.89 -7.77 -2.15
N PRO A 30 -17.11 -8.34 -1.99
CA PRO A 30 -18.33 -7.78 -2.56
C PRO A 30 -18.72 -6.40 -1.98
N GLU A 31 -18.16 -6.02 -0.85
CA GLU A 31 -18.34 -4.71 -0.23
C GLU A 31 -17.54 -3.59 -0.90
N TYR A 32 -16.52 -3.92 -1.69
CA TYR A 32 -15.66 -2.95 -2.38
C TYR A 32 -16.16 -2.68 -3.80
N ARG A 33 -16.20 -1.41 -4.16
CA ARG A 33 -16.37 -1.00 -5.55
C ARG A 33 -15.04 -1.17 -6.30
N ILE A 34 -15.08 -1.80 -7.46
CA ILE A 34 -13.91 -1.90 -8.33
C ILE A 34 -13.85 -0.69 -9.26
N ILE A 35 -12.66 -0.10 -9.34
CA ILE A 35 -12.33 0.98 -10.27
C ILE A 35 -11.24 0.47 -11.18
N GLU A 36 -11.36 0.72 -12.46
CA GLU A 36 -10.40 0.26 -13.46
C GLU A 36 -9.63 1.42 -14.08
N ALA A 37 -8.36 1.19 -14.36
CA ALA A 37 -7.49 2.10 -15.09
C ALA A 37 -6.61 1.31 -16.06
N ASP A 38 -6.35 1.88 -17.24
CA ASP A 38 -5.58 1.28 -18.33
C ASP A 38 -4.24 1.97 -18.58
N SER A 39 -3.93 3.00 -17.80
CA SER A 39 -2.74 3.83 -17.96
C SER A 39 -2.40 4.55 -16.68
N HIS A 40 -1.16 5.04 -16.55
CA HIS A 40 -0.76 5.88 -15.43
C HIS A 40 -1.69 7.09 -15.25
N ALA A 41 -2.03 7.78 -16.34
CA ALA A 41 -2.88 8.97 -16.27
C ALA A 41 -4.32 8.67 -15.79
N SER A 42 -4.90 7.53 -16.17
CA SER A 42 -6.22 7.11 -15.67
C SER A 42 -6.14 6.66 -14.20
N ALA A 43 -5.04 6.02 -13.80
CA ALA A 43 -4.81 5.65 -12.39
C ALA A 43 -4.70 6.89 -11.48
N VAL A 44 -3.95 7.93 -11.89
CA VAL A 44 -3.87 9.20 -11.15
C VAL A 44 -5.25 9.83 -10.98
N ARG A 45 -6.04 9.94 -12.08
CA ARG A 45 -7.41 10.49 -11.99
C ARG A 45 -8.31 9.69 -11.04
N ALA A 46 -8.16 8.36 -11.04
CA ALA A 46 -8.92 7.50 -10.14
C ALA A 46 -8.55 7.71 -8.67
N LEU A 47 -7.26 7.89 -8.37
CA LEU A 47 -6.79 8.25 -7.03
C LEU A 47 -7.38 9.58 -6.54
N ASP A 48 -7.38 10.60 -7.40
CA ASP A 48 -7.89 11.93 -7.04
C ASP A 48 -9.40 11.94 -6.80
N SER A 49 -10.16 11.14 -7.55
CA SER A 49 -11.62 11.19 -7.54
C SER A 49 -12.27 10.22 -6.56
N ALA A 50 -11.64 9.09 -6.26
CA ALA A 50 -12.29 7.99 -5.56
C ALA A 50 -11.67 7.60 -4.21
N ASP A 51 -10.46 8.08 -3.89
CA ASP A 51 -9.72 7.76 -2.67
C ASP A 51 -9.73 6.24 -2.32
N PRO A 52 -9.23 5.36 -3.22
CA PRO A 52 -9.34 3.93 -3.04
C PRO A 52 -8.56 3.43 -1.81
N ASP A 53 -8.99 2.29 -1.26
CA ASP A 53 -8.38 1.65 -0.10
C ASP A 53 -7.19 0.76 -0.46
N LEU A 54 -7.10 0.37 -1.73
CA LEU A 54 -5.99 -0.41 -2.30
C LEU A 54 -5.85 -0.09 -3.78
N VAL A 55 -4.62 -0.08 -4.27
CA VAL A 55 -4.28 -0.08 -5.70
C VAL A 55 -3.58 -1.39 -6.04
N LEU A 56 -4.09 -2.10 -7.03
CA LEU A 56 -3.44 -3.23 -7.69
C LEU A 56 -2.84 -2.69 -9.00
N LEU A 57 -1.50 -2.68 -9.11
CA LEU A 57 -0.77 -1.90 -10.10
C LEU A 57 0.12 -2.77 -10.98
N ASP A 58 -0.11 -2.76 -12.29
CA ASP A 58 0.87 -3.22 -13.27
C ASP A 58 1.93 -2.14 -13.55
N LEU A 59 3.20 -2.53 -13.55
CA LEU A 59 4.33 -1.63 -13.83
C LEU A 59 4.51 -1.35 -15.33
N ASN A 60 3.90 -2.15 -16.20
CA ASN A 60 4.14 -2.10 -17.65
C ASN A 60 3.08 -1.33 -18.44
N MET A 61 2.23 -0.54 -17.78
CA MET A 61 1.20 0.26 -18.44
C MET A 61 1.75 1.47 -19.20
N PRO A 62 1.04 1.98 -20.22
CA PRO A 62 1.37 3.23 -20.89
C PRO A 62 1.54 4.39 -19.90
N GLY A 63 2.65 5.12 -20.03
CA GLY A 63 2.98 6.27 -19.20
C GLY A 63 3.56 5.95 -17.82
N MET A 64 3.66 4.65 -17.44
CA MET A 64 4.18 4.24 -16.13
C MET A 64 5.69 4.52 -15.99
N GLY A 65 6.49 4.24 -17.02
CA GLY A 65 7.95 4.28 -16.88
C GLY A 65 8.49 3.33 -15.79
N GLY A 66 7.83 2.18 -15.60
CA GLY A 66 8.18 1.20 -14.57
C GLY A 66 8.01 1.73 -13.15
N PHE A 67 9.05 1.63 -12.34
CA PHE A 67 9.03 2.04 -10.92
C PHE A 67 8.87 3.56 -10.72
N ALA A 68 9.18 4.39 -11.71
CA ALA A 68 8.94 5.83 -11.63
C ALA A 68 7.43 6.14 -11.51
N GLY A 69 6.60 5.37 -12.21
CA GLY A 69 5.15 5.49 -12.09
C GLY A 69 4.62 5.03 -10.72
N LEU A 70 5.18 3.97 -10.16
CA LEU A 70 4.86 3.54 -8.79
C LEU A 70 5.17 4.65 -7.78
N LEU A 71 6.35 5.28 -7.86
CA LEU A 71 6.72 6.41 -7.01
C LEU A 71 5.76 7.58 -7.18
N SER A 72 5.41 7.93 -8.43
CA SER A 72 4.45 9.00 -8.74
C SER A 72 3.07 8.74 -8.11
N LEU A 73 2.52 7.54 -8.26
CA LEU A 73 1.22 7.18 -7.66
C LEU A 73 1.27 7.20 -6.13
N ARG A 74 2.39 6.79 -5.57
CA ARG A 74 2.60 6.81 -4.14
C ARG A 74 2.72 8.21 -3.56
N ASP A 75 3.36 9.14 -4.28
CA ASP A 75 3.42 10.55 -3.88
C ASP A 75 2.04 11.21 -3.94
N HIS A 76 1.18 10.79 -4.88
CA HIS A 76 -0.22 11.21 -4.96
C HIS A 76 -1.07 10.70 -3.78
N ALA A 77 -0.92 9.43 -3.42
CA ALA A 77 -1.72 8.77 -2.38
C ALA A 77 -0.83 7.99 -1.39
N PRO A 78 -0.01 8.68 -0.56
CA PRO A 78 1.02 8.04 0.27
C PRO A 78 0.46 7.12 1.36
N ALA A 79 -0.80 7.28 1.76
CA ALA A 79 -1.46 6.43 2.75
C ALA A 79 -2.25 5.27 2.13
N THR A 80 -2.46 5.27 0.82
CA THR A 80 -3.14 4.17 0.13
C THR A 80 -2.13 3.07 -0.18
N PRO A 81 -2.35 1.83 0.28
CA PRO A 81 -1.49 0.72 -0.07
C PRO A 81 -1.52 0.47 -1.58
N ILE A 82 -0.34 0.27 -2.17
CA ILE A 82 -0.18 -0.09 -3.58
C ILE A 82 0.50 -1.46 -3.64
N ALA A 83 -0.18 -2.46 -4.19
CA ALA A 83 0.39 -3.76 -4.50
C ALA A 83 0.77 -3.81 -5.97
N VAL A 84 2.00 -4.19 -6.27
CA VAL A 84 2.45 -4.43 -7.64
C VAL A 84 1.95 -5.79 -8.10
N ILE A 85 1.34 -5.85 -9.29
CA ILE A 85 1.00 -7.08 -9.98
C ILE A 85 1.86 -7.15 -11.25
N SER A 86 2.65 -8.22 -11.40
CA SER A 86 3.61 -8.31 -12.52
C SER A 86 3.77 -9.74 -13.02
N ALA A 87 4.10 -9.87 -14.32
CA ALA A 87 4.53 -11.12 -14.92
C ALA A 87 6.05 -11.37 -14.68
N ASP A 88 6.83 -10.32 -14.38
CA ASP A 88 8.24 -10.44 -14.02
C ASP A 88 8.39 -10.65 -12.51
N GLU A 89 8.67 -11.88 -12.12
CA GLU A 89 8.79 -12.35 -10.74
C GLU A 89 10.25 -12.42 -10.26
N THR A 90 11.19 -11.80 -10.98
CA THR A 90 12.59 -11.83 -10.57
C THR A 90 12.79 -11.15 -9.20
N VAL A 91 13.70 -11.71 -8.39
CA VAL A 91 14.02 -11.18 -7.04
C VAL A 91 14.39 -9.69 -7.08
N SER A 92 15.04 -9.25 -8.16
CA SER A 92 15.41 -7.85 -8.35
C SER A 92 14.19 -6.94 -8.48
N VAL A 93 13.20 -7.34 -9.30
CA VAL A 93 11.95 -6.59 -9.51
C VAL A 93 11.13 -6.54 -8.23
N VAL A 94 10.96 -7.67 -7.55
CA VAL A 94 10.24 -7.74 -6.26
C VAL A 94 10.91 -6.82 -5.22
N ARG A 95 12.23 -6.93 -5.07
CA ARG A 95 12.99 -6.08 -4.12
C ARG A 95 12.84 -4.60 -4.46
N GLN A 96 12.93 -4.24 -5.73
CA GLN A 96 12.80 -2.85 -6.17
C GLN A 96 11.38 -2.32 -5.94
N ALA A 97 10.34 -3.09 -6.22
CA ALA A 97 8.95 -2.73 -5.93
C ALA A 97 8.76 -2.39 -4.43
N LEU A 98 9.24 -3.27 -3.55
CA LEU A 98 9.14 -3.07 -2.11
C LEU A 98 9.99 -1.87 -1.63
N THR A 99 11.17 -1.67 -2.20
CA THR A 99 12.04 -0.50 -1.91
C THR A 99 11.38 0.79 -2.34
N CYS A 100 10.67 0.79 -3.48
CA CYS A 100 9.86 1.92 -3.95
C CYS A 100 8.57 2.10 -3.14
N GLY A 101 8.32 1.29 -2.13
CA GLY A 101 7.21 1.46 -1.19
C GLY A 101 5.94 0.71 -1.54
N ALA A 102 6.00 -0.31 -2.40
CA ALA A 102 4.88 -1.20 -2.60
C ALA A 102 4.51 -1.92 -1.29
N SER A 103 3.23 -2.03 -1.01
CA SER A 103 2.68 -2.77 0.13
C SER A 103 2.63 -4.29 -0.12
N GLY A 104 2.89 -4.71 -1.35
CA GLY A 104 2.98 -6.11 -1.71
C GLY A 104 3.39 -6.31 -3.16
N PHE A 105 3.74 -7.56 -3.46
CA PHE A 105 4.03 -8.02 -4.81
C PHE A 105 3.25 -9.30 -5.09
N ILE A 106 2.45 -9.29 -6.16
CA ILE A 106 1.56 -10.38 -6.56
C ILE A 106 1.95 -10.81 -7.98
N PRO A 107 2.50 -12.00 -8.18
CA PRO A 107 2.72 -12.56 -9.51
C PRO A 107 1.43 -12.67 -10.32
N LYS A 108 1.44 -12.30 -11.60
CA LYS A 108 0.30 -12.53 -12.52
C LYS A 108 0.00 -14.01 -12.74
N SER A 109 0.97 -14.88 -12.49
CA SER A 109 0.87 -16.34 -12.57
C SER A 109 0.20 -16.99 -11.35
N MET A 110 -0.02 -16.20 -10.27
CA MET A 110 -0.52 -16.71 -8.99
C MET A 110 -1.96 -17.24 -9.12
N PRO A 111 -2.29 -18.39 -8.49
CA PRO A 111 -3.65 -18.91 -8.44
C PRO A 111 -4.64 -17.91 -7.81
N LYS A 112 -5.91 -17.94 -8.29
CA LYS A 112 -6.98 -17.03 -7.86
C LYS A 112 -7.10 -16.91 -6.33
N ASP A 113 -7.15 -18.04 -5.63
CA ASP A 113 -7.37 -18.04 -4.18
C ASP A 113 -6.22 -17.35 -3.43
N HIS A 114 -4.98 -17.51 -3.91
CA HIS A 114 -3.81 -16.84 -3.33
C HIS A 114 -3.78 -15.34 -3.66
N ILE A 115 -4.31 -14.90 -4.82
CA ILE A 115 -4.48 -13.47 -5.12
C ILE A 115 -5.47 -12.85 -4.14
N VAL A 116 -6.60 -13.51 -3.87
CA VAL A 116 -7.58 -13.03 -2.90
C VAL A 116 -6.99 -12.97 -1.48
N GLU A 117 -6.21 -13.97 -1.07
CA GLU A 117 -5.50 -13.96 0.21
C GLU A 117 -4.49 -12.80 0.29
N ALA A 118 -3.74 -12.55 -0.78
CA ALA A 118 -2.78 -11.45 -0.88
C ALA A 118 -3.47 -10.08 -0.74
N VAL A 119 -4.57 -9.88 -1.45
CA VAL A 119 -5.38 -8.66 -1.38
C VAL A 119 -5.91 -8.45 0.03
N ARG A 120 -6.43 -9.51 0.68
CA ARG A 120 -6.92 -9.45 2.05
C ARG A 120 -5.82 -9.05 3.03
N ALA A 121 -4.67 -9.69 2.99
CA ALA A 121 -3.53 -9.37 3.85
C ALA A 121 -3.10 -7.90 3.72
N ILE A 122 -3.09 -7.37 2.48
CA ILE A 122 -2.70 -5.97 2.25
C ILE A 122 -3.78 -5.00 2.75
N LEU A 123 -5.06 -5.30 2.57
CA LEU A 123 -6.17 -4.52 3.13
C LEU A 123 -6.15 -4.51 4.66
N ASP A 124 -5.73 -5.62 5.28
CA ASP A 124 -5.54 -5.76 6.73
C ASP A 124 -4.28 -5.03 7.24
N GLY A 125 -3.46 -4.46 6.35
CA GLY A 125 -2.29 -3.65 6.68
C GLY A 125 -0.96 -4.41 6.64
N ASP A 126 -0.96 -5.68 6.26
CA ASP A 126 0.22 -6.50 6.11
C ASP A 126 0.94 -6.25 4.78
N THR A 127 2.20 -6.67 4.72
CA THR A 127 2.96 -6.70 3.47
C THR A 127 2.92 -8.10 2.88
N PHE A 128 2.38 -8.24 1.67
CA PHE A 128 2.37 -9.51 0.96
C PHE A 128 3.58 -9.65 0.03
N VAL A 129 4.32 -10.75 0.21
CA VAL A 129 5.40 -11.19 -0.70
C VAL A 129 5.31 -12.70 -0.80
N PRO A 130 5.39 -13.29 -2.02
CA PRO A 130 5.43 -14.74 -2.20
C PRO A 130 6.50 -15.39 -1.31
N PHE A 131 6.22 -16.63 -0.85
CA PHE A 131 7.04 -17.28 0.17
C PHE A 131 8.52 -17.40 -0.22
N ASP A 132 8.79 -17.77 -1.44
CA ASP A 132 10.11 -17.94 -2.06
C ASP A 132 10.89 -16.61 -2.25
N LEU A 133 10.17 -15.46 -2.18
CA LEU A 133 10.72 -14.13 -2.38
C LEU A 133 10.77 -13.27 -1.09
N ARG A 134 10.50 -13.88 0.08
CA ARG A 134 10.43 -13.15 1.37
C ARG A 134 11.72 -12.47 1.80
N GLU A 135 12.87 -12.92 1.34
CA GLU A 135 14.17 -12.28 1.58
C GLU A 135 14.30 -10.90 0.92
N SER A 136 13.38 -10.57 -0.01
CA SER A 136 13.30 -9.27 -0.70
C SER A 136 12.70 -8.14 0.15
N ARG A 137 12.24 -8.41 1.37
CA ARG A 137 11.57 -7.41 2.22
C ARG A 137 12.50 -6.24 2.60
N PRO A 138 11.95 -5.02 2.71
CA PRO A 138 12.71 -3.85 3.17
C PRO A 138 13.32 -4.08 4.56
N ARG A 139 14.50 -3.50 4.79
CA ARG A 139 15.12 -3.47 6.11
C ARG A 139 14.70 -2.21 6.87
N ALA A 140 14.69 -2.29 8.20
CA ALA A 140 14.46 -1.14 9.06
C ALA A 140 15.59 -0.10 8.95
N VAL A 141 15.22 1.18 8.96
CA VAL A 141 16.15 2.34 9.00
C VAL A 141 16.21 2.98 10.38
N ALA A 142 15.91 2.21 11.43
CA ALA A 142 15.77 2.71 12.80
C ALA A 142 17.03 3.37 13.38
N ASP A 143 18.21 3.02 12.85
CA ASP A 143 19.50 3.60 13.30
C ASP A 143 19.82 4.90 12.56
N ASP A 144 18.94 5.39 11.69
CA ASP A 144 19.08 6.64 10.98
C ASP A 144 18.72 7.82 11.90
N PRO A 145 19.66 8.77 12.15
CA PRO A 145 19.39 9.97 12.95
C PRO A 145 18.19 10.79 12.41
N GLU A 146 17.96 10.79 11.09
CA GLU A 146 16.84 11.47 10.47
C GLU A 146 15.50 10.84 10.87
N PHE A 147 15.43 9.51 10.93
CA PHE A 147 14.24 8.80 11.42
C PHE A 147 13.92 9.14 12.88
N ALA A 148 14.93 9.12 13.75
CA ALA A 148 14.77 9.46 15.17
C ALA A 148 14.32 10.92 15.37
N SER A 149 14.90 11.85 14.61
CA SER A 149 14.50 13.26 14.57
C SER A 149 13.05 13.41 14.11
N GLY A 150 12.68 12.75 13.02
CA GLY A 150 11.30 12.73 12.49
C GLY A 150 10.30 12.19 13.51
N TYR A 151 10.65 11.10 14.20
CA TYR A 151 9.81 10.52 15.26
C TYR A 151 9.54 11.50 16.41
N ALA A 152 10.53 12.29 16.82
CA ALA A 152 10.39 13.30 17.86
C ALA A 152 9.39 14.40 17.47
N THR A 153 9.20 14.68 16.16
CA THR A 153 8.28 15.70 15.65
C THR A 153 6.82 15.22 15.51
N LEU A 154 6.55 13.94 15.74
CA LEU A 154 5.18 13.41 15.66
C LEU A 154 4.28 14.01 16.73
N THR A 155 3.09 14.43 16.32
CA THR A 155 2.05 14.86 17.28
C THR A 155 1.55 13.67 18.11
N PRO A 156 0.91 13.89 19.27
CA PRO A 156 0.34 12.80 20.06
C PRO A 156 -0.60 11.90 19.27
N GLN A 157 -1.45 12.49 18.41
CA GLN A 157 -2.36 11.75 17.54
C GLN A 157 -1.61 10.90 16.51
N GLN A 158 -0.56 11.46 15.88
CA GLN A 158 0.28 10.72 14.94
C GLN A 158 1.03 9.57 15.63
N ARG A 159 1.52 9.76 16.84
CA ARG A 159 2.15 8.67 17.61
C ARG A 159 1.15 7.55 17.89
N LYS A 160 -0.09 7.91 18.27
CA LYS A 160 -1.16 6.92 18.50
C LYS A 160 -1.51 6.14 17.24
N VAL A 161 -1.61 6.81 16.08
CA VAL A 161 -1.80 6.14 14.79
C VAL A 161 -0.63 5.22 14.48
N LEU A 162 0.62 5.66 14.69
CA LEU A 162 1.82 4.83 14.43
C LEU A 162 1.86 3.59 15.35
N GLU A 163 1.49 3.70 16.62
CA GLU A 163 1.36 2.56 17.54
C GLU A 163 0.37 1.52 16.98
N LEU A 164 -0.81 1.96 16.56
CA LEU A 164 -1.81 1.08 15.98
C LEU A 164 -1.37 0.47 14.64
N MET A 165 -0.54 1.21 13.86
CA MET A 165 0.12 0.65 12.67
C MET A 165 1.11 -0.46 13.03
N ILE A 166 1.88 -0.30 14.11
CA ILE A 166 2.83 -1.31 14.62
C ILE A 166 2.09 -2.57 15.08
N ASP A 167 0.90 -2.41 15.65
CA ASP A 167 0.00 -3.51 16.02
C ASP A 167 -0.66 -4.21 14.82
N GLY A 168 -0.29 -3.83 13.57
CA GLY A 168 -0.80 -4.44 12.35
C GLY A 168 -2.21 -4.00 11.95
N LYS A 169 -2.80 -2.96 12.56
CA LYS A 169 -4.18 -2.53 12.27
C LYS A 169 -4.27 -1.77 10.95
N SER A 170 -5.26 -2.09 10.12
CA SER A 170 -5.55 -1.35 8.87
C SER A 170 -6.07 0.07 9.16
N ASN A 171 -6.07 0.95 8.14
CA ASN A 171 -6.62 2.30 8.29
C ASN A 171 -8.08 2.29 8.74
N LYS A 172 -8.88 1.32 8.26
CA LYS A 172 -10.28 1.13 8.64
C LYS A 172 -10.42 0.79 10.13
N VAL A 173 -9.60 -0.13 10.64
CA VAL A 173 -9.60 -0.52 12.07
C VAL A 173 -9.11 0.64 12.94
N ILE A 174 -8.05 1.35 12.51
CA ILE A 174 -7.54 2.54 13.22
C ILE A 174 -8.62 3.64 13.29
N ALA A 175 -9.35 3.86 12.20
CA ALA A 175 -10.44 4.84 12.15
C ALA A 175 -11.54 4.50 13.14
N TYR A 176 -11.91 3.22 13.22
CA TYR A 176 -12.88 2.72 14.19
C TYR A 176 -12.41 2.92 15.64
N ASP A 177 -11.17 2.50 15.95
CA ASP A 177 -10.60 2.57 17.30
C ASP A 177 -10.42 4.01 17.81
N LEU A 178 -10.18 4.95 16.90
CA LEU A 178 -9.97 6.37 17.22
C LEU A 178 -11.22 7.23 17.04
N GLU A 179 -12.34 6.62 16.65
CA GLU A 179 -13.62 7.30 16.37
C GLU A 179 -13.49 8.47 15.37
N VAL A 180 -12.66 8.27 14.33
CA VAL A 180 -12.44 9.22 13.25
C VAL A 180 -12.79 8.61 11.89
N THR A 181 -12.75 9.41 10.82
CA THR A 181 -12.94 8.88 9.47
C THR A 181 -11.66 8.21 8.96
N GLU A 182 -11.80 7.26 8.06
CA GLU A 182 -10.65 6.62 7.40
C GLU A 182 -9.80 7.63 6.62
N ARG A 183 -10.43 8.63 6.00
CA ARG A 183 -9.76 9.76 5.37
C ARG A 183 -8.86 10.52 6.36
N THR A 184 -9.30 10.70 7.59
CA THR A 184 -8.50 11.34 8.66
C THR A 184 -7.28 10.47 8.99
N VAL A 185 -7.46 9.15 9.09
CA VAL A 185 -6.34 8.21 9.31
C VAL A 185 -5.35 8.26 8.15
N LYS A 186 -5.82 8.21 6.90
CA LYS A 186 -4.97 8.35 5.72
C LYS A 186 -4.14 9.64 5.75
N ALA A 187 -4.74 10.77 6.15
CA ALA A 187 -4.02 12.04 6.32
C ALA A 187 -2.93 11.96 7.40
N HIS A 188 -3.22 11.30 8.53
CA HIS A 188 -2.21 11.07 9.57
C HIS A 188 -1.09 10.15 9.10
N VAL A 189 -1.40 9.04 8.43
CA VAL A 189 -0.40 8.12 7.88
C VAL A 189 0.52 8.84 6.88
N SER A 190 -0.04 9.60 5.94
CA SER A 190 0.74 10.42 4.99
C SER A 190 1.71 11.38 5.70
N ALA A 191 1.23 12.07 6.73
CA ALA A 191 2.05 12.98 7.51
C ALA A 191 3.14 12.26 8.31
N ILE A 192 2.85 11.07 8.86
CA ILE A 192 3.80 10.21 9.57
C ILE A 192 4.92 9.79 8.62
N LEU A 193 4.59 9.20 7.45
CA LEU A 193 5.59 8.73 6.48
C LEU A 193 6.53 9.86 6.06
N ARG A 194 5.98 11.04 5.75
CA ARG A 194 6.78 12.22 5.39
C ARG A 194 7.70 12.68 6.54
N LYS A 195 7.21 12.74 7.78
CA LYS A 195 8.01 13.18 8.93
C LYS A 195 9.13 12.18 9.28
N LEU A 196 8.85 10.89 9.13
CA LEU A 196 9.83 9.84 9.37
C LEU A 196 10.84 9.65 8.22
N GLY A 197 10.66 10.35 7.09
CA GLY A 197 11.53 10.20 5.91
C GLY A 197 11.45 8.82 5.27
N VAL A 198 10.33 8.10 5.45
CA VAL A 198 10.19 6.73 4.96
C VAL A 198 9.21 6.65 3.79
N THR A 199 9.42 5.64 2.95
CA THR A 199 8.69 5.51 1.70
C THR A 199 7.46 4.60 1.78
N SER A 200 7.28 3.85 2.86
CA SER A 200 6.13 2.96 2.99
C SER A 200 5.71 2.77 4.44
N ARG A 201 4.44 2.35 4.61
CA ARG A 201 3.89 1.92 5.90
C ARG A 201 4.75 0.82 6.53
N THR A 202 5.15 -0.19 5.75
CA THR A 202 6.00 -1.29 6.21
C THR A 202 7.33 -0.79 6.76
N GLN A 203 7.98 0.14 6.05
CA GLN A 203 9.23 0.72 6.50
C GLN A 203 9.04 1.52 7.79
N ALA A 204 7.98 2.32 7.89
CA ALA A 204 7.64 3.07 9.11
C ALA A 204 7.46 2.12 10.32
N VAL A 205 6.68 1.05 10.15
CA VAL A 205 6.39 0.06 11.19
C VAL A 205 7.66 -0.68 11.63
N LEU A 206 8.45 -1.20 10.68
CA LEU A 206 9.69 -1.92 10.99
C LEU A 206 10.70 -1.04 11.72
N SER A 207 10.87 0.20 11.26
CA SER A 207 11.85 1.14 11.84
C SER A 207 11.40 1.62 13.22
N ALA A 208 10.13 1.96 13.40
CA ALA A 208 9.60 2.37 14.70
C ALA A 208 9.63 1.22 15.72
N ALA A 209 9.23 0.02 15.31
CA ALA A 209 9.27 -1.16 16.18
C ALA A 209 10.71 -1.51 16.64
N LYS A 210 11.70 -1.35 15.74
CA LYS A 210 13.12 -1.54 16.10
C LYS A 210 13.59 -0.46 17.09
N MET A 211 13.31 0.80 16.81
CA MET A 211 13.69 1.93 17.66
C MET A 211 13.12 1.79 19.07
N LEU A 212 11.84 1.45 19.22
CA LEU A 212 11.17 1.29 20.51
C LEU A 212 11.67 0.09 21.34
N ARG A 213 12.26 -0.94 20.69
CA ARG A 213 12.89 -2.08 21.38
C ARG A 213 14.31 -1.79 21.84
N SER A 214 14.96 -0.78 21.27
CA SER A 214 16.35 -0.40 21.54
C SER A 214 16.46 0.74 22.56
N SER A 215 15.32 1.31 22.97
CA SER A 215 15.18 2.37 23.99
C SER A 215 14.78 1.77 25.32
#